data_251dd8aa4f12455650a34cf786db01e2
#
_entry.id   251dd8aa4f12455650a34cf786db01e2
#
_cell.length_a   1.000
_cell.length_b   1.000
_cell.length_c   1.000
_cell.angle_alpha   90.00
_cell.angle_beta   90.00
_cell.angle_gamma   90.00
#
_symmetry.space_group_name_H-M   'P 1'
#
loop_
_entity.id
_entity.type
_entity.pdbx_description
1 polymer ?
#
loop_
_entity_poly.entity_id
_entity_poly.type
_entity_poly.pdbx_seq_one_letter_code
_entity_poly.pdbx_strand_id
1 'polypeptide(L)'
;VVIGGSKGDDITTYQKLLAEVGLTEQQMGYITYDSTSDAITAALGGNVDFVISKPAAASQYVESGDLHAVLALSTERYTGNLADAPTLSEIGDYNNVEVPVWRGVAAPASMSDAAVAFWSDALGKVSASSTWHTDYLEKNQLIDEYKDTAAATEYVTAYEADFMAANGIN
;
A
#
# COMPACT_ATOMS: atom_id res chain seq x y z
N VAL A 1 8.54 20.41 7.29
CA VAL A 1 7.89 19.66 6.19
C VAL A 1 6.62 19.02 6.72
N VAL A 2 5.55 19.07 5.94
CA VAL A 2 4.24 18.51 6.31
C VAL A 2 3.81 17.49 5.25
N ILE A 3 3.49 16.29 5.71
CA ILE A 3 2.99 15.20 4.87
C ILE A 3 1.50 15.02 5.13
N GLY A 4 0.69 14.89 4.08
CA GLY A 4 -0.70 14.47 4.14
C GLY A 4 -0.88 12.99 3.84
N GLY A 5 -1.87 12.36 4.44
CA GLY A 5 -2.26 10.99 4.10
C GLY A 5 -3.54 10.57 4.80
N SER A 6 -4.07 9.41 4.44
CA SER A 6 -5.27 8.87 5.07
C SER A 6 -4.96 8.19 6.41
N LYS A 7 -6.02 7.86 7.15
CA LYS A 7 -5.94 7.02 8.34
C LYS A 7 -5.52 5.59 7.98
N GLY A 8 -4.96 4.86 8.92
CA GLY A 8 -4.60 3.45 8.77
C GLY A 8 -3.21 3.25 8.16
N ASP A 9 -3.12 2.62 7.01
CA ASP A 9 -1.87 2.22 6.38
C ASP A 9 -0.96 3.39 5.97
N ASP A 10 -1.50 4.55 5.59
CA ASP A 10 -0.69 5.74 5.29
C ASP A 10 0.02 6.27 6.55
N ILE A 11 -0.66 6.27 7.71
CA ILE A 11 -0.03 6.61 9.01
C ILE A 11 1.08 5.61 9.36
N THR A 12 0.82 4.31 9.19
CA THR A 12 1.81 3.27 9.46
C THR A 12 3.03 3.43 8.54
N THR A 13 2.80 3.73 7.28
CA THR A 13 3.85 4.02 6.30
C THR A 13 4.68 5.24 6.72
N TYR A 14 4.03 6.33 7.11
CA TYR A 14 4.68 7.52 7.63
C TYR A 14 5.54 7.23 8.87
N GLN A 15 5.02 6.48 9.84
CA GLN A 15 5.76 6.14 11.07
C GLN A 15 7.00 5.30 10.78
N LYS A 16 6.89 4.31 9.89
CA LYS A 16 8.04 3.50 9.45
C LYS A 16 9.07 4.34 8.70
N LEU A 17 8.63 5.23 7.81
CA LEU A 17 9.50 6.17 7.10
C LEU A 17 10.26 7.06 8.10
N LEU A 18 9.53 7.66 9.05
CA LEU A 18 10.10 8.55 10.06
C LEU A 18 11.19 7.85 10.89
N ALA A 19 10.90 6.62 11.33
CA ALA A 19 11.84 5.79 12.08
C ALA A 19 13.09 5.45 11.27
N GLU A 20 12.93 5.07 10.00
CA GLU A 20 14.05 4.69 9.13
C GLU A 20 14.97 5.88 8.83
N VAL A 21 14.41 7.06 8.54
CA VAL A 21 15.21 8.25 8.23
C VAL A 21 15.69 9.00 9.49
N GLY A 22 15.33 8.54 10.68
CA GLY A 22 15.77 9.12 11.96
C GLY A 22 15.23 10.52 12.22
N LEU A 23 14.06 10.86 11.69
CA LEU A 23 13.40 12.15 11.91
C LEU A 23 12.32 12.06 13.00
N THR A 24 11.93 13.21 13.54
CA THR A 24 10.84 13.35 14.51
C THR A 24 9.60 13.97 13.86
N GLU A 25 8.43 13.79 14.48
CA GLU A 25 7.19 14.44 14.03
C GLU A 25 7.25 15.98 14.02
N GLN A 26 8.14 16.58 14.80
CA GLN A 26 8.36 18.03 14.75
C GLN A 26 9.13 18.48 13.50
N GLN A 27 9.98 17.61 12.96
CA GLN A 27 10.75 17.88 11.73
C GLN A 27 9.97 17.55 10.46
N MET A 28 9.16 16.51 10.54
CA MET A 28 8.31 16.03 9.45
C MET A 28 6.91 15.73 10.01
N GLY A 29 6.02 16.73 9.98
CA GLY A 29 4.66 16.62 10.53
C GLY A 29 3.74 15.80 9.64
N TYR A 30 2.66 15.24 10.21
CA TYR A 30 1.64 14.50 9.48
C TYR A 30 0.25 15.08 9.72
N ILE A 31 -0.49 15.31 8.66
CA ILE A 31 -1.91 15.70 8.70
C ILE A 31 -2.76 14.56 8.18
N THR A 32 -3.66 14.10 9.02
CA THR A 32 -4.58 13.00 8.69
C THR A 32 -5.82 13.52 7.95
N TYR A 33 -6.13 12.90 6.83
CA TYR A 33 -7.35 13.10 6.05
C TYR A 33 -8.25 11.87 6.10
N ASP A 34 -9.52 12.02 5.73
CA ASP A 34 -10.48 10.92 5.73
C ASP A 34 -10.24 9.92 4.58
N SER A 35 -9.63 10.38 3.50
CA SER A 35 -9.24 9.55 2.35
C SER A 35 -7.92 10.00 1.73
N THR A 36 -7.28 9.10 0.97
CA THR A 36 -6.11 9.44 0.14
C THR A 36 -6.44 10.52 -0.88
N SER A 37 -7.66 10.54 -1.44
CA SER A 37 -8.10 11.56 -2.39
C SER A 37 -8.19 12.95 -1.76
N ASP A 38 -8.63 13.04 -0.49
CA ASP A 38 -8.64 14.31 0.23
C ASP A 38 -7.22 14.81 0.51
N ALA A 39 -6.31 13.90 0.88
CA ALA A 39 -4.90 14.24 1.08
C ALA A 39 -4.23 14.72 -0.23
N ILE A 40 -4.52 14.07 -1.37
CA ILE A 40 -4.05 14.52 -2.69
C ILE A 40 -4.60 15.91 -3.01
N THR A 41 -5.90 16.15 -2.78
CA THR A 41 -6.51 17.47 -2.98
C THR A 41 -5.83 18.55 -2.13
N ALA A 42 -5.47 18.22 -0.89
CA ALA A 42 -4.75 19.13 0.00
C ALA A 42 -3.33 19.43 -0.51
N ALA A 43 -2.63 18.45 -1.08
CA ALA A 43 -1.32 18.64 -1.70
C ALA A 43 -1.40 19.53 -2.95
N LEU A 44 -2.37 19.29 -3.83
CA LEU A 44 -2.64 20.12 -5.00
C LEU A 44 -3.00 21.56 -4.64
N GLY A 45 -3.67 21.75 -3.51
CA GLY A 45 -4.01 23.05 -2.95
C GLY A 45 -2.89 23.73 -2.15
N GLY A 46 -1.72 23.09 -2.01
CA GLY A 46 -0.56 23.63 -1.25
C GLY A 46 -0.76 23.64 0.26
N ASN A 47 -1.70 22.85 0.79
CA ASN A 47 -1.94 22.75 2.24
C ASN A 47 -0.99 21.77 2.94
N VAL A 48 -0.33 20.89 2.19
CA VAL A 48 0.74 20.00 2.62
C VAL A 48 1.84 19.99 1.56
N ASP A 49 3.08 19.70 1.97
CA ASP A 49 4.24 19.68 1.07
C ASP A 49 4.32 18.38 0.27
N PHE A 50 3.93 17.28 0.88
CA PHE A 50 3.93 15.94 0.30
C PHE A 50 2.66 15.16 0.67
N VAL A 51 2.38 14.12 -0.08
CA VAL A 51 1.29 13.17 0.21
C VAL A 51 1.83 11.74 0.15
N ILE A 52 1.48 10.92 1.15
CA ILE A 52 1.61 9.47 1.07
C ILE A 52 0.38 8.93 0.36
N SER A 53 0.59 8.17 -0.69
CA SER A 53 -0.48 7.67 -1.55
C SER A 53 -0.16 6.28 -2.09
N LYS A 54 -1.19 5.50 -2.37
CA LYS A 54 -1.05 4.28 -3.15
C LYS A 54 -0.78 4.62 -4.62
N PRO A 55 0.02 3.81 -5.35
CA PRO A 55 0.29 4.01 -6.77
C PRO A 55 -0.96 4.30 -7.61
N ALA A 56 -1.99 3.47 -7.47
CA ALA A 56 -3.24 3.60 -8.22
C ALA A 56 -3.96 4.95 -8.02
N ALA A 57 -3.86 5.56 -6.83
CA ALA A 57 -4.51 6.83 -6.55
C ALA A 57 -3.70 8.04 -7.05
N ALA A 58 -2.36 7.96 -7.04
CA ALA A 58 -1.48 9.05 -7.47
C ALA A 58 -1.21 9.07 -8.97
N SER A 59 -1.24 7.91 -9.64
CA SER A 59 -0.79 7.70 -11.02
C SER A 59 -1.36 8.72 -12.00
N GLN A 60 -2.67 8.99 -11.97
CA GLN A 60 -3.31 9.95 -12.87
C GLN A 60 -2.78 11.39 -12.70
N TYR A 61 -2.43 11.78 -11.48
CA TYR A 61 -1.91 13.13 -11.20
C TYR A 61 -0.44 13.27 -11.57
N VAL A 62 0.31 12.17 -11.53
CA VAL A 62 1.68 12.13 -12.04
C VAL A 62 1.67 12.15 -13.56
N GLU A 63 0.75 11.43 -14.21
CA GLU A 63 0.58 11.44 -15.65
C GLU A 63 0.18 12.83 -16.20
N SER A 64 -0.71 13.54 -15.49
CA SER A 64 -1.08 14.92 -15.84
C SER A 64 0.00 15.97 -15.54
N GLY A 65 1.00 15.62 -14.72
CA GLY A 65 2.05 16.53 -14.26
C GLY A 65 1.66 17.41 -13.06
N ASP A 66 0.50 17.15 -12.46
CA ASP A 66 0.04 17.87 -11.27
C ASP A 66 0.77 17.46 -9.99
N LEU A 67 1.28 16.22 -9.96
CA LEU A 67 2.14 15.68 -8.90
C LEU A 67 3.43 15.10 -9.49
N HIS A 68 4.47 15.04 -8.66
CA HIS A 68 5.71 14.32 -8.96
C HIS A 68 5.90 13.17 -7.97
N ALA A 69 6.15 11.96 -8.47
CA ALA A 69 6.54 10.84 -7.65
C ALA A 69 8.01 11.00 -7.21
N VAL A 70 8.24 11.31 -5.94
CA VAL A 70 9.58 11.63 -5.42
C VAL A 70 10.25 10.48 -4.68
N LEU A 71 9.48 9.50 -4.21
CA LEU A 71 9.97 8.35 -3.46
C LEU A 71 9.01 7.16 -3.61
N ALA A 72 9.56 5.98 -3.90
CA ALA A 72 8.84 4.72 -3.86
C ALA A 72 9.03 4.08 -2.47
N LEU A 73 7.93 3.96 -1.71
CA LEU A 73 7.90 3.26 -0.42
C LEU A 73 7.58 1.77 -0.67
N SER A 74 8.55 1.09 -1.25
CA SER A 74 8.50 -0.32 -1.66
C SER A 74 9.92 -0.88 -1.71
N THR A 75 10.06 -2.20 -1.83
CA THR A 75 11.36 -2.86 -1.96
C THR A 75 12.03 -2.62 -3.31
N GLU A 76 11.23 -2.35 -4.35
CA GLU A 76 11.68 -2.07 -5.71
C GLU A 76 10.93 -0.85 -6.27
N ARG A 77 11.47 -0.23 -7.32
CA ARG A 77 10.77 0.84 -8.03
C ARG A 77 9.46 0.35 -8.64
N TYR A 78 8.48 1.23 -8.66
CA TYR A 78 7.25 0.99 -9.42
C TYR A 78 7.54 1.01 -10.94
N THR A 79 6.53 0.64 -11.72
CA THR A 79 6.59 0.67 -13.19
C THR A 79 5.78 1.84 -13.77
N GLY A 80 5.81 1.98 -15.09
CA GLY A 80 5.03 3.00 -15.79
C GLY A 80 5.44 4.43 -15.43
N ASN A 81 4.49 5.31 -15.22
CA ASN A 81 4.71 6.73 -14.93
C ASN A 81 5.26 7.02 -13.51
N LEU A 82 5.38 6.00 -12.66
CA LEU A 82 6.00 6.09 -11.33
C LEU A 82 7.44 5.54 -11.28
N ALA A 83 7.98 5.05 -12.40
CA ALA A 83 9.28 4.38 -12.46
C ALA A 83 10.48 5.28 -12.11
N ASP A 84 10.34 6.58 -12.23
CA ASP A 84 11.41 7.55 -11.94
C ASP A 84 11.61 7.77 -10.43
N ALA A 85 10.62 7.42 -9.60
CA ALA A 85 10.72 7.54 -8.15
C ALA A 85 11.73 6.51 -7.59
N PRO A 86 12.83 6.94 -6.96
CA PRO A 86 13.76 6.03 -6.33
C PRO A 86 13.17 5.39 -5.06
N THR A 87 13.70 4.24 -4.67
CA THR A 87 13.47 3.67 -3.33
C THR A 87 14.38 4.33 -2.28
N LEU A 88 14.12 4.10 -0.99
CA LEU A 88 14.96 4.65 0.09
C LEU A 88 16.41 4.19 0.00
N SER A 89 16.66 2.93 -0.32
CA SER A 89 18.03 2.38 -0.45
C SER A 89 18.81 2.97 -1.64
N GLU A 90 18.14 3.60 -2.60
CA GLU A 90 18.81 4.26 -3.74
C GLU A 90 19.20 5.70 -3.42
N ILE A 91 18.62 6.34 -2.42
CA ILE A 91 18.89 7.73 -2.08
C ILE A 91 19.80 7.91 -0.87
N GLY A 92 20.11 6.83 -0.15
CA GLY A 92 21.00 6.87 1.01
C GLY A 92 21.22 5.49 1.63
N ASP A 93 21.90 5.46 2.74
CA ASP A 93 22.14 4.24 3.54
C ASP A 93 20.91 3.96 4.43
N TYR A 94 19.79 3.66 3.77
CA TYR A 94 18.51 3.36 4.39
C TYR A 94 18.00 1.98 3.96
N ASN A 95 17.23 1.34 4.83
CA ASN A 95 16.44 0.18 4.43
C ASN A 95 15.17 0.65 3.71
N ASN A 96 14.69 -0.17 2.76
CA ASN A 96 13.42 0.11 2.12
C ASN A 96 12.26 -0.06 3.11
N VAL A 97 11.33 0.88 3.08
CA VAL A 97 10.10 0.85 3.88
C VAL A 97 8.96 0.37 3.00
N GLU A 98 8.26 -0.65 3.45
CA GLU A 98 7.08 -1.18 2.79
C GLU A 98 5.95 -1.44 3.80
N VAL A 99 4.73 -1.07 3.43
CA VAL A 99 3.50 -1.42 4.14
C VAL A 99 2.54 -2.06 3.14
N PRO A 100 2.51 -3.39 3.06
CA PRO A 100 1.64 -4.09 2.11
C PRO A 100 0.16 -3.80 2.37
N VAL A 101 -0.57 -3.44 1.32
CA VAL A 101 -2.02 -3.27 1.35
C VAL A 101 -2.64 -4.40 0.54
N TRP A 102 -3.04 -5.45 1.22
CA TRP A 102 -3.64 -6.62 0.60
C TRP A 102 -5.16 -6.47 0.41
N ARG A 103 -5.71 -7.21 -0.53
CA ARG A 103 -7.15 -7.39 -0.75
C ARG A 103 -7.48 -8.86 -0.69
N GLY A 104 -8.59 -9.20 -0.06
CA GLY A 104 -8.99 -10.60 0.10
C GLY A 104 -10.50 -10.77 0.11
N VAL A 105 -10.94 -12.02 -0.06
CA VAL A 105 -12.33 -12.45 0.10
C VAL A 105 -12.42 -13.31 1.34
N ALA A 106 -13.29 -12.93 2.28
CA ALA A 106 -13.55 -13.71 3.48
C ALA A 106 -14.88 -14.47 3.35
N ALA A 107 -14.92 -15.65 3.92
CA ALA A 107 -16.13 -16.48 3.98
C ALA A 107 -16.60 -16.63 5.45
N PRO A 108 -17.91 -16.83 5.70
CA PRO A 108 -18.39 -17.15 7.04
C PRO A 108 -17.71 -18.41 7.60
N ALA A 109 -17.37 -18.37 8.90
CA ALA A 109 -16.73 -19.52 9.58
C ALA A 109 -17.57 -20.81 9.51
N SER A 110 -18.89 -20.71 9.29
CA SER A 110 -19.81 -21.83 9.13
C SER A 110 -19.88 -22.40 7.70
N MET A 111 -19.12 -21.83 6.75
CA MET A 111 -19.09 -22.37 5.38
C MET A 111 -18.46 -23.76 5.37
N SER A 112 -19.06 -24.69 4.60
CA SER A 112 -18.52 -26.05 4.52
C SER A 112 -17.16 -26.08 3.81
N ASP A 113 -16.30 -27.01 4.19
CA ASP A 113 -14.97 -27.18 3.60
C ASP A 113 -15.03 -27.37 2.08
N ALA A 114 -16.04 -28.08 1.59
CA ALA A 114 -16.25 -28.27 0.16
C ALA A 114 -16.56 -26.95 -0.58
N ALA A 115 -17.33 -26.06 0.04
CA ALA A 115 -17.62 -24.75 -0.54
C ALA A 115 -16.39 -23.83 -0.47
N VAL A 116 -15.63 -23.87 0.63
CA VAL A 116 -14.36 -23.13 0.76
C VAL A 116 -13.37 -23.59 -0.33
N ALA A 117 -13.20 -24.89 -0.50
CA ALA A 117 -12.31 -25.44 -1.53
C ALA A 117 -12.75 -25.03 -2.95
N PHE A 118 -14.05 -25.06 -3.24
CA PHE A 118 -14.60 -24.62 -4.53
C PHE A 118 -14.27 -23.14 -4.82
N TRP A 119 -14.50 -22.26 -3.84
CA TRP A 119 -14.23 -20.83 -4.03
C TRP A 119 -12.75 -20.50 -4.09
N SER A 120 -11.90 -21.19 -3.31
CA SER A 120 -10.45 -21.04 -3.40
C SER A 120 -9.93 -21.42 -4.80
N ASP A 121 -10.37 -22.56 -5.35
CA ASP A 121 -10.03 -22.97 -6.71
C ASP A 121 -10.56 -21.98 -7.77
N ALA A 122 -11.80 -21.52 -7.63
CA ALA A 122 -12.39 -20.56 -8.56
C ALA A 122 -11.63 -19.23 -8.57
N LEU A 123 -11.28 -18.68 -7.39
CA LEU A 123 -10.49 -17.45 -7.26
C LEU A 123 -9.07 -17.64 -7.79
N GLY A 124 -8.45 -18.80 -7.57
CA GLY A 124 -7.17 -19.15 -8.19
C GLY A 124 -7.20 -19.13 -9.71
N LYS A 125 -8.28 -19.64 -10.32
CA LYS A 125 -8.47 -19.57 -11.77
C LYS A 125 -8.68 -18.14 -12.27
N VAL A 126 -9.40 -17.31 -11.52
CA VAL A 126 -9.55 -15.89 -11.84
C VAL A 126 -8.20 -15.18 -11.78
N SER A 127 -7.42 -15.37 -10.70
CA SER A 127 -6.10 -14.74 -10.54
C SER A 127 -5.12 -15.13 -11.65
N ALA A 128 -5.21 -16.32 -12.17
CA ALA A 128 -4.36 -16.80 -13.28
C ALA A 128 -4.85 -16.34 -14.67
N SER A 129 -5.98 -15.65 -14.78
CA SER A 129 -6.52 -15.25 -16.08
C SER A 129 -5.85 -13.99 -16.63
N SER A 130 -5.65 -13.92 -17.95
CA SER A 130 -5.11 -12.73 -18.60
C SER A 130 -5.95 -11.47 -18.36
N THR A 131 -7.28 -11.62 -18.34
CA THR A 131 -8.19 -10.50 -18.05
C THR A 131 -7.97 -9.92 -16.66
N TRP A 132 -7.72 -10.77 -15.65
CA TRP A 132 -7.38 -10.29 -14.30
C TRP A 132 -6.08 -9.50 -14.30
N HIS A 133 -5.05 -9.99 -15.00
CA HIS A 133 -3.75 -9.32 -15.09
C HIS A 133 -3.89 -7.98 -15.82
N THR A 134 -4.45 -7.96 -17.02
CA THR A 134 -4.47 -6.75 -17.87
C THR A 134 -5.53 -5.74 -17.41
N ASP A 135 -6.74 -6.19 -17.07
CA ASP A 135 -7.87 -5.30 -16.81
C ASP A 135 -8.00 -4.89 -15.34
N TYR A 136 -7.31 -5.58 -14.42
CA TYR A 136 -7.36 -5.24 -13.00
C TYR A 136 -5.99 -4.95 -12.41
N LEU A 137 -5.02 -5.87 -12.47
CA LEU A 137 -3.73 -5.66 -11.83
C LEU A 137 -2.94 -4.52 -12.46
N GLU A 138 -2.71 -4.58 -13.77
CA GLU A 138 -1.94 -3.55 -14.50
C GLU A 138 -2.62 -2.18 -14.43
N LYS A 139 -3.93 -2.11 -14.69
CA LYS A 139 -4.67 -0.84 -14.62
C LYS A 139 -4.66 -0.17 -13.25
N ASN A 140 -4.59 -0.98 -12.18
CA ASN A 140 -4.57 -0.48 -10.82
C ASN A 140 -3.17 -0.49 -10.20
N GLN A 141 -2.13 -0.81 -11.00
CA GLN A 141 -0.73 -0.90 -10.55
C GLN A 141 -0.58 -1.77 -9.29
N LEU A 142 -1.23 -2.94 -9.30
CA LEU A 142 -1.21 -3.91 -8.23
C LEU A 142 -0.18 -5.00 -8.50
N ILE A 143 0.43 -5.50 -7.43
CA ILE A 143 1.37 -6.62 -7.47
C ILE A 143 0.55 -7.91 -7.56
N ASP A 144 0.96 -8.84 -8.44
CA ASP A 144 0.38 -10.16 -8.54
C ASP A 144 0.98 -11.08 -7.45
N GLU A 145 0.24 -11.28 -6.40
CA GLU A 145 0.66 -12.11 -5.26
C GLU A 145 -0.53 -12.93 -4.72
N TYR A 146 -1.09 -13.78 -5.58
CA TYR A 146 -2.20 -14.63 -5.18
C TYR A 146 -1.82 -15.59 -4.04
N LYS A 147 -2.69 -15.66 -3.06
CA LYS A 147 -2.63 -16.64 -1.96
C LYS A 147 -3.95 -17.41 -1.90
N ASP A 148 -3.87 -18.73 -1.90
CA ASP A 148 -5.04 -19.60 -1.64
C ASP A 148 -5.53 -19.45 -0.19
N THR A 149 -6.60 -20.15 0.16
CA THR A 149 -7.21 -20.04 1.50
C THR A 149 -6.22 -20.35 2.62
N ALA A 150 -5.35 -21.34 2.48
CA ALA A 150 -4.39 -21.72 3.52
C ALA A 150 -3.30 -20.66 3.68
N ALA A 151 -2.65 -20.29 2.57
CA ALA A 151 -1.60 -19.28 2.53
C ALA A 151 -2.12 -17.89 2.93
N ALA A 152 -3.35 -17.52 2.53
CA ALA A 152 -3.97 -16.26 2.92
C ALA A 152 -4.27 -16.22 4.43
N THR A 153 -4.75 -17.32 5.01
CA THR A 153 -5.01 -17.40 6.45
C THR A 153 -3.72 -17.26 7.26
N GLU A 154 -2.66 -17.95 6.86
CA GLU A 154 -1.35 -17.85 7.50
C GLU A 154 -0.81 -16.41 7.41
N TYR A 155 -0.85 -15.81 6.22
CA TYR A 155 -0.39 -14.45 5.99
C TYR A 155 -1.13 -13.42 6.86
N VAL A 156 -2.47 -13.46 6.88
CA VAL A 156 -3.29 -12.52 7.66
C VAL A 156 -3.05 -12.68 9.16
N THR A 157 -2.92 -13.93 9.64
CA THR A 157 -2.64 -14.20 11.05
C THR A 157 -1.27 -13.64 11.47
N ALA A 158 -0.24 -13.85 10.66
CA ALA A 158 1.08 -13.29 10.91
C ALA A 158 1.08 -11.75 10.86
N TYR A 159 0.42 -11.18 9.85
CA TYR A 159 0.30 -9.73 9.70
C TYR A 159 -0.44 -9.08 10.89
N GLU A 160 -1.52 -9.70 11.38
CA GLU A 160 -2.24 -9.24 12.58
C GLU A 160 -1.33 -9.26 13.82
N ALA A 161 -0.60 -10.35 14.04
CA ALA A 161 0.31 -10.49 15.17
C ALA A 161 1.41 -9.41 15.16
N ASP A 162 2.02 -9.17 14.00
CA ASP A 162 3.03 -8.12 13.81
C ASP A 162 2.45 -6.73 14.04
N PHE A 163 1.25 -6.46 13.53
CA PHE A 163 0.55 -5.20 13.73
C PHE A 163 0.24 -4.97 15.22
N MET A 164 -0.27 -5.96 15.93
CA MET A 164 -0.57 -5.88 17.36
C MET A 164 0.70 -5.62 18.16
N ALA A 165 1.78 -6.35 17.89
CA ALA A 165 3.07 -6.19 18.55
C ALA A 165 3.64 -4.77 18.33
N ALA A 166 3.61 -4.26 17.11
CA ALA A 166 4.10 -2.93 16.75
C ALA A 166 3.32 -1.79 17.43
N ASN A 167 2.03 -2.02 17.74
CA ASN A 167 1.16 -1.02 18.35
C ASN A 167 0.92 -1.24 19.85
N GLY A 168 1.59 -2.21 20.48
CA GLY A 168 1.43 -2.53 21.90
C GLY A 168 0.02 -3.00 22.27
N ILE A 169 -0.68 -3.64 21.34
CA ILE A 169 -2.02 -4.20 21.52
C ILE A 169 -1.85 -5.66 21.97
N ASN A 170 -2.43 -6.02 23.13
CA ASN A 170 -2.40 -7.37 23.72
C ASN A 170 -3.76 -8.06 23.59
#